data_1a5557c2dce38ef594bc2e9440a1fe83
#
_entry.id   1a5557c2dce38ef594bc2e9440a1fe83
#
_cell.length_a   1.000
_cell.length_b   1.000
_cell.length_c   1.000
_cell.angle_alpha   90.00
_cell.angle_beta   90.00
_cell.angle_gamma   90.00
#
_symmetry.space_group_name_H-M   'P 1'
#
loop_
_entity.id
_entity.type
_entity.pdbx_description
1 polymer ?
#
loop_
_entity_poly.entity_id
_entity_poly.type
_entity_poly.pdbx_seq_one_letter_code
_entity_poly.pdbx_strand_id
1 'polypeptide(L)'
;MQESIIILIIEAMVVYTAVLWAHSLRHRFGPVHFYALMGGITAVMSWVTDAGMRVSVGAITFNVGSTIFYTSLLLGVFVIYVFDGPRTTRILISTVVAVSVMMPLIAVVLHAQNALLNGAPLHDVPIPSLRINTASVVATLVDLVFLAIVWEFLGKPALRVKLWMRTFLTLLGVMWLDVLLFTTGAFWGTPLYWNIMSGTLLSRFCISVLAFPILYLYLHLQSRLRNVAIENRPVLSILKQIAIMSEELGLAQQEIARRKLAEAELQKALTEVKTLRGFIPICAGCKKVRDDKGYWEQIESYLQRHSDARFSHGLCTDCMEKYYPGLSKPDSGTGGHAAASESPHRAGTSPAS
;
A
#
# COMPACT_ATOMS: atom_id res chain seq x y z
N MET A 1 -8.00 37.57 28.76
CA MET A 1 -6.63 37.34 28.20
C MET A 1 -5.87 36.24 28.93
N GLN A 2 -5.71 36.27 30.25
CA GLN A 2 -5.12 35.14 30.98
C GLN A 2 -5.92 33.84 30.88
N GLU A 3 -7.23 33.88 30.95
CA GLU A 3 -8.10 32.72 30.82
C GLU A 3 -7.96 32.01 29.47
N SER A 4 -7.86 32.75 28.36
CA SER A 4 -7.70 32.16 27.02
C SER A 4 -6.37 31.40 26.85
N ILE A 5 -5.30 31.84 27.51
CA ILE A 5 -4.00 31.13 27.50
C ILE A 5 -4.08 29.85 28.31
N ILE A 6 -4.71 29.94 29.49
CA ILE A 6 -4.86 28.78 30.38
C ILE A 6 -5.66 27.69 29.67
N ILE A 7 -6.75 28.08 29.01
CA ILE A 7 -7.56 27.14 28.21
C ILE A 7 -6.72 26.51 27.08
N LEU A 8 -5.96 27.31 26.34
CA LEU A 8 -5.09 26.82 25.25
C LEU A 8 -4.03 25.82 25.77
N ILE A 9 -3.42 26.11 26.92
CA ILE A 9 -2.41 25.21 27.53
C ILE A 9 -3.07 23.92 28.01
N ILE A 10 -4.22 23.99 28.67
CA ILE A 10 -4.94 22.81 29.13
C ILE A 10 -5.36 21.94 27.95
N GLU A 11 -5.93 22.52 26.91
CA GLU A 11 -6.34 21.82 25.69
C GLU A 11 -5.14 21.15 25.02
N ALA A 12 -4.02 21.85 24.87
CA ALA A 12 -2.78 21.29 24.33
C ALA A 12 -2.30 20.10 25.16
N MET A 13 -2.26 20.23 26.49
CA MET A 13 -1.83 19.15 27.39
C MET A 13 -2.72 17.92 27.30
N VAL A 14 -4.03 18.13 27.24
CA VAL A 14 -5.01 17.03 27.08
C VAL A 14 -4.80 16.31 25.78
N VAL A 15 -4.73 17.04 24.64
CA VAL A 15 -4.57 16.43 23.32
C VAL A 15 -3.21 15.72 23.19
N TYR A 16 -2.11 16.33 23.65
CA TYR A 16 -0.78 15.68 23.61
C TYR A 16 -0.76 14.40 24.43
N THR A 17 -1.32 14.44 25.64
CA THR A 17 -1.39 13.27 26.51
C THR A 17 -2.28 12.18 25.91
N ALA A 18 -3.43 12.56 25.33
CA ALA A 18 -4.34 11.63 24.67
C ALA A 18 -3.68 10.90 23.50
N VAL A 19 -2.91 11.60 22.66
CA VAL A 19 -2.17 11.00 21.55
C VAL A 19 -1.15 9.99 22.04
N LEU A 20 -0.34 10.36 23.03
CA LEU A 20 0.68 9.47 23.60
C LEU A 20 0.05 8.27 24.33
N TRP A 21 -1.06 8.50 25.02
CA TRP A 21 -1.83 7.43 25.65
C TRP A 21 -2.43 6.46 24.61
N ALA A 22 -3.05 6.98 23.56
CA ALA A 22 -3.58 6.16 22.48
C ALA A 22 -2.47 5.32 21.80
N HIS A 23 -1.27 5.90 21.59
CA HIS A 23 -0.13 5.15 21.11
C HIS A 23 0.28 4.04 22.09
N SER A 24 0.18 4.23 23.39
CA SER A 24 0.51 3.20 24.39
C SER A 24 -0.44 1.99 24.32
N LEU A 25 -1.70 2.20 23.90
CA LEU A 25 -2.72 1.17 23.76
C LEU A 25 -2.55 0.27 22.53
N ARG A 26 -1.65 0.62 21.58
CA ARG A 26 -1.46 -0.12 20.31
C ARG A 26 -1.14 -1.61 20.48
N HIS A 27 -0.52 -1.97 21.60
CA HIS A 27 -0.18 -3.37 21.90
C HIS A 27 -1.37 -4.19 22.38
N ARG A 28 -2.40 -3.53 22.92
CA ARG A 28 -3.61 -4.18 23.42
C ARG A 28 -4.70 -4.27 22.32
N PHE A 29 -4.86 -3.21 21.54
CA PHE A 29 -5.95 -3.04 20.59
C PHE A 29 -5.49 -2.97 19.13
N GLY A 30 -4.19 -3.11 18.87
CA GLY A 30 -3.60 -2.90 17.55
C GLY A 30 -3.40 -1.42 17.21
N PRO A 31 -2.76 -1.09 16.08
CA PRO A 31 -2.44 0.29 15.71
C PRO A 31 -3.60 1.07 15.07
N VAL A 32 -4.70 0.40 14.69
CA VAL A 32 -5.79 1.01 13.90
C VAL A 32 -6.46 2.16 14.63
N HIS A 33 -6.75 2.01 15.93
CA HIS A 33 -7.37 3.07 16.75
C HIS A 33 -6.48 4.31 16.83
N PHE A 34 -5.16 4.14 16.86
CA PHE A 34 -4.22 5.25 16.85
C PHE A 34 -4.24 5.99 15.50
N TYR A 35 -4.25 5.26 14.37
CA TYR A 35 -4.36 5.89 13.05
C TYR A 35 -5.67 6.63 12.86
N ALA A 36 -6.78 6.07 13.36
CA ALA A 36 -8.08 6.74 13.33
C ALA A 36 -8.06 8.05 14.13
N LEU A 37 -7.47 8.03 15.33
CA LEU A 37 -7.29 9.25 16.14
C LEU A 37 -6.44 10.29 15.40
N MET A 38 -5.32 9.88 14.80
CA MET A 38 -4.42 10.79 14.06
C MET A 38 -5.11 11.38 12.83
N GLY A 39 -5.92 10.58 12.11
CA GLY A 39 -6.76 11.05 11.02
C GLY A 39 -7.78 12.08 11.49
N GLY A 40 -8.46 11.83 12.60
CA GLY A 40 -9.40 12.76 13.23
C GLY A 40 -8.74 14.08 13.64
N ILE A 41 -7.59 14.02 14.29
CA ILE A 41 -6.79 15.20 14.66
C ILE A 41 -6.40 16.01 13.43
N THR A 42 -6.00 15.33 12.34
CA THR A 42 -5.63 15.99 11.07
C THR A 42 -6.84 16.69 10.45
N ALA A 43 -8.02 16.07 10.49
CA ALA A 43 -9.24 16.69 9.99
C ALA A 43 -9.61 17.94 10.78
N VAL A 44 -9.57 17.87 12.11
CA VAL A 44 -9.82 19.04 12.99
C VAL A 44 -8.78 20.12 12.77
N MET A 45 -7.50 19.74 12.62
CA MET A 45 -6.41 20.69 12.33
C MET A 45 -6.68 21.47 11.04
N SER A 46 -7.06 20.78 9.96
CA SER A 46 -7.36 21.41 8.68
C SER A 46 -8.52 22.40 8.82
N TRP A 47 -9.61 21.98 9.45
CA TRP A 47 -10.78 22.83 9.65
C TRP A 47 -10.51 24.06 10.52
N VAL A 48 -9.84 23.90 11.66
CA VAL A 48 -9.48 25.00 12.57
C VAL A 48 -8.48 25.97 11.91
N THR A 49 -7.61 25.45 11.03
CA THR A 49 -6.66 26.30 10.27
C THR A 49 -7.38 27.16 9.24
N ASP A 50 -8.33 26.57 8.48
CA ASP A 50 -9.14 27.30 7.52
C ASP A 50 -10.08 28.31 8.20
N ALA A 51 -10.59 27.97 9.41
CA ALA A 51 -11.37 28.90 10.25
C ALA A 51 -10.56 30.08 10.80
N GLY A 52 -9.20 30.01 10.73
CA GLY A 52 -8.33 31.08 11.15
C GLY A 52 -8.36 31.39 12.66
N MET A 53 -8.67 30.38 13.51
CA MET A 53 -8.76 30.54 14.96
C MET A 53 -7.40 30.90 15.58
N ARG A 54 -7.35 32.05 16.29
CA ARG A 54 -6.12 32.61 16.88
C ARG A 54 -6.35 33.08 18.30
N VAL A 55 -5.34 32.91 19.13
CA VAL A 55 -5.25 33.46 20.49
C VAL A 55 -4.03 34.37 20.56
N SER A 56 -4.23 35.67 20.78
CA SER A 56 -3.14 36.66 20.86
C SER A 56 -2.86 37.03 22.32
N VAL A 57 -1.56 37.05 22.65
CA VAL A 57 -1.04 37.34 23.96
C VAL A 57 0.08 38.35 23.87
N GLY A 58 -0.22 39.62 24.08
CA GLY A 58 0.72 40.71 23.80
C GLY A 58 1.14 40.71 22.33
N ALA A 59 2.45 40.59 22.10
CA ALA A 59 3.01 40.52 20.73
C ALA A 59 3.00 39.14 20.12
N ILE A 60 2.61 38.07 20.86
CA ILE A 60 2.67 36.68 20.39
C ILE A 60 1.27 36.26 20.01
N THR A 61 1.13 35.71 18.79
CA THR A 61 -0.13 35.13 18.30
C THR A 61 0.03 33.62 18.14
N PHE A 62 -0.86 32.88 18.80
CA PHE A 62 -0.95 31.42 18.70
C PHE A 62 -2.08 31.04 17.74
N ASN A 63 -1.75 30.38 16.67
CA ASN A 63 -2.76 29.75 15.80
C ASN A 63 -3.18 28.42 16.42
N VAL A 64 -4.45 28.28 16.82
CA VAL A 64 -4.94 27.11 17.55
C VAL A 64 -4.68 25.80 16.76
N GLY A 65 -4.99 25.80 15.47
CA GLY A 65 -4.77 24.63 14.60
C GLY A 65 -3.33 24.13 14.65
N SER A 66 -2.38 25.04 14.49
CA SER A 66 -0.96 24.67 14.45
C SER A 66 -0.35 24.47 15.86
N THR A 67 -0.87 25.14 16.87
CA THR A 67 -0.36 25.05 18.25
C THR A 67 -0.73 23.72 18.90
N ILE A 68 -1.98 23.32 18.80
CA ILE A 68 -2.51 22.14 19.47
C ILE A 68 -2.41 20.93 18.54
N PHE A 69 -3.07 21.02 17.38
CA PHE A 69 -3.31 19.85 16.53
C PHE A 69 -2.07 19.45 15.71
N TYR A 70 -1.35 20.40 15.10
CA TYR A 70 -0.12 20.07 14.38
C TYR A 70 0.95 19.53 15.33
N THR A 71 1.12 20.14 16.52
CA THR A 71 2.08 19.64 17.49
C THR A 71 1.73 18.23 17.97
N SER A 72 0.44 17.94 18.22
CA SER A 72 0.00 16.59 18.59
C SER A 72 0.21 15.57 17.48
N LEU A 73 0.01 15.96 16.22
CA LEU A 73 0.32 15.16 15.05
C LEU A 73 1.82 14.83 14.99
N LEU A 74 2.66 15.85 15.17
CA LEU A 74 4.11 15.67 15.19
C LEU A 74 4.57 14.73 16.31
N LEU A 75 4.02 14.87 17.54
CA LEU A 75 4.27 13.95 18.64
C LEU A 75 3.88 12.51 18.28
N GLY A 76 2.72 12.33 17.65
CA GLY A 76 2.23 11.01 17.24
C GLY A 76 3.13 10.36 16.19
N VAL A 77 3.54 11.11 15.17
CA VAL A 77 4.47 10.60 14.16
C VAL A 77 5.84 10.31 14.77
N PHE A 78 6.31 11.16 15.68
CA PHE A 78 7.59 10.98 16.37
C PHE A 78 7.63 9.65 17.13
N VAL A 79 6.62 9.36 17.94
CA VAL A 79 6.61 8.14 18.75
C VAL A 79 6.47 6.87 17.91
N ILE A 80 5.66 6.90 16.84
CA ILE A 80 5.59 5.79 15.87
C ILE A 80 6.93 5.57 15.18
N TYR A 81 7.59 6.65 14.76
CA TYR A 81 8.88 6.54 14.10
C TYR A 81 9.92 5.90 15.01
N VAL A 82 9.98 6.31 16.28
CA VAL A 82 10.95 5.81 17.26
C VAL A 82 10.69 4.36 17.66
N PHE A 83 9.43 3.97 17.88
CA PHE A 83 9.10 2.65 18.44
C PHE A 83 8.67 1.61 17.41
N ASP A 84 7.90 2.01 16.40
CA ASP A 84 7.27 1.09 15.44
C ASP A 84 7.97 1.09 14.07
N GLY A 85 8.87 2.04 13.87
CA GLY A 85 9.76 2.12 12.73
C GLY A 85 9.13 2.70 11.46
N PRO A 86 9.92 2.77 10.37
CA PRO A 86 9.58 3.58 9.21
C PRO A 86 8.46 3.02 8.34
N ARG A 87 8.20 1.70 8.37
CA ARG A 87 7.08 1.10 7.62
C ARG A 87 5.74 1.58 8.16
N THR A 88 5.58 1.56 9.47
CA THR A 88 4.39 2.01 10.19
C THR A 88 4.22 3.53 10.07
N THR A 89 5.33 4.27 10.15
CA THR A 89 5.36 5.72 9.95
C THR A 89 4.86 6.12 8.56
N ARG A 90 5.24 5.41 7.50
CA ARG A 90 4.75 5.68 6.14
C ARG A 90 3.24 5.54 6.01
N ILE A 91 2.65 4.53 6.65
CA ILE A 91 1.19 4.36 6.67
C ILE A 91 0.53 5.56 7.35
N LEU A 92 1.06 5.99 8.49
CA LEU A 92 0.55 7.16 9.19
C LEU A 92 0.67 8.44 8.34
N ILE A 93 1.84 8.66 7.72
CA ILE A 93 2.07 9.83 6.85
C ILE A 93 1.07 9.84 5.68
N SER A 94 0.87 8.69 5.01
CA SER A 94 -0.11 8.61 3.92
C SER A 94 -1.54 8.89 4.39
N THR A 95 -1.91 8.45 5.59
CA THR A 95 -3.21 8.76 6.20
C THR A 95 -3.35 10.26 6.47
N VAL A 96 -2.35 10.88 7.07
CA VAL A 96 -2.34 12.32 7.35
C VAL A 96 -2.47 13.13 6.06
N VAL A 97 -1.68 12.82 5.04
CA VAL A 97 -1.73 13.51 3.75
C VAL A 97 -3.08 13.33 3.06
N ALA A 98 -3.61 12.11 3.05
CA ALA A 98 -4.92 11.84 2.46
C ALA A 98 -6.02 12.67 3.13
N VAL A 99 -6.05 12.72 4.47
CA VAL A 99 -7.03 13.52 5.22
C VAL A 99 -6.83 15.01 4.99
N SER A 100 -5.57 15.50 4.97
CA SER A 100 -5.25 16.91 4.72
C SER A 100 -5.69 17.40 3.34
N VAL A 101 -5.71 16.51 2.34
CA VAL A 101 -6.22 16.82 1.00
C VAL A 101 -7.74 16.69 0.93
N MET A 102 -8.30 15.67 1.58
CA MET A 102 -9.75 15.40 1.53
C MET A 102 -10.59 16.45 2.25
N MET A 103 -10.12 16.98 3.38
CA MET A 103 -10.87 17.96 4.17
C MET A 103 -11.17 19.26 3.42
N PRO A 104 -10.19 19.96 2.81
CA PRO A 104 -10.46 21.13 1.98
C PRO A 104 -11.33 20.80 0.76
N LEU A 105 -11.15 19.62 0.14
CA LEU A 105 -11.96 19.19 -0.99
C LEU A 105 -13.44 19.05 -0.61
N ILE A 106 -13.73 18.42 0.54
CA ILE A 106 -15.09 18.29 1.07
C ILE A 106 -15.69 19.68 1.31
N ALA A 107 -14.93 20.60 1.92
CA ALA A 107 -15.41 21.96 2.15
C ALA A 107 -15.77 22.69 0.84
N VAL A 108 -14.94 22.56 -0.21
CA VAL A 108 -15.24 23.12 -1.55
C VAL A 108 -16.54 22.53 -2.11
N VAL A 109 -16.72 21.21 -2.03
CA VAL A 109 -17.92 20.52 -2.51
C VAL A 109 -19.17 21.00 -1.76
N LEU A 110 -19.09 21.15 -0.42
CA LEU A 110 -20.21 21.63 0.40
C LEU A 110 -20.60 23.08 0.03
N HIS A 111 -19.60 23.96 -0.18
CA HIS A 111 -19.85 25.33 -0.63
C HIS A 111 -20.51 25.37 -2.02
N ALA A 112 -20.00 24.56 -2.98
CA ALA A 112 -20.56 24.47 -4.31
C ALA A 112 -22.01 23.93 -4.28
N GLN A 113 -22.27 22.89 -3.49
CA GLN A 113 -23.61 22.33 -3.33
C GLN A 113 -24.58 23.33 -2.71
N ASN A 114 -24.16 24.05 -1.67
CA ASN A 114 -25.01 25.05 -1.03
C ASN A 114 -25.29 26.24 -1.97
N ALA A 115 -24.30 26.69 -2.74
CA ALA A 115 -24.49 27.75 -3.72
C ALA A 115 -25.52 27.39 -4.80
N LEU A 116 -25.54 26.11 -5.22
CA LEU A 116 -26.52 25.61 -6.18
C LEU A 116 -27.95 25.49 -5.59
N LEU A 117 -28.07 25.14 -4.30
CA LEU A 117 -29.36 24.86 -3.67
C LEU A 117 -30.01 26.12 -3.06
N ASN A 118 -29.24 26.95 -2.34
CA ASN A 118 -29.75 27.99 -1.47
C ASN A 118 -29.29 29.40 -1.87
N GLY A 119 -28.32 29.57 -2.74
CA GLY A 119 -27.78 30.87 -3.16
C GLY A 119 -27.07 31.68 -2.06
N ALA A 120 -27.02 31.18 -0.81
CA ALA A 120 -26.40 31.85 0.33
C ALA A 120 -25.09 31.13 0.72
N PRO A 121 -24.06 31.85 1.19
CA PRO A 121 -22.82 31.21 1.66
C PRO A 121 -23.07 30.42 2.97
N LEU A 122 -22.35 29.30 3.15
CA LEU A 122 -22.33 28.58 4.42
C LEU A 122 -21.46 29.35 5.41
N HIS A 123 -22.08 29.86 6.48
CA HIS A 123 -21.37 30.63 7.51
C HIS A 123 -20.49 29.75 8.42
N ASP A 124 -20.90 28.50 8.65
CA ASP A 124 -20.28 27.60 9.63
C ASP A 124 -19.18 26.73 9.06
N VAL A 125 -19.00 26.71 7.73
CA VAL A 125 -17.94 25.97 7.05
C VAL A 125 -16.90 26.94 6.53
N PRO A 126 -15.63 26.87 6.96
CA PRO A 126 -14.58 27.74 6.46
C PRO A 126 -14.38 27.57 4.95
N ILE A 127 -14.08 28.67 4.25
CA ILE A 127 -13.73 28.63 2.84
C ILE A 127 -12.24 28.23 2.74
N PRO A 128 -11.90 27.07 2.17
CA PRO A 128 -10.51 26.63 2.11
C PRO A 128 -9.70 27.48 1.14
N SER A 129 -8.52 27.92 1.58
CA SER A 129 -7.54 28.60 0.73
C SER A 129 -6.62 27.57 0.08
N LEU A 130 -6.65 27.46 -1.26
CA LEU A 130 -5.79 26.55 -2.00
C LEU A 130 -4.31 26.76 -1.68
N ARG A 131 -3.88 28.00 -1.58
CA ARG A 131 -2.49 28.38 -1.27
C ARG A 131 -2.08 27.93 0.13
N ILE A 132 -2.92 28.18 1.14
CA ILE A 132 -2.65 27.79 2.54
C ILE A 132 -2.64 26.27 2.66
N ASN A 133 -3.63 25.59 2.10
CA ASN A 133 -3.74 24.12 2.19
C ASN A 133 -2.59 23.42 1.45
N THR A 134 -2.21 23.86 0.25
CA THR A 134 -1.06 23.31 -0.48
C THR A 134 0.24 23.55 0.29
N ALA A 135 0.47 24.75 0.84
CA ALA A 135 1.63 25.03 1.67
C ALA A 135 1.68 24.14 2.92
N SER A 136 0.54 23.92 3.57
CA SER A 136 0.43 23.03 4.76
C SER A 136 0.77 21.58 4.44
N VAL A 137 0.24 21.02 3.35
CA VAL A 137 0.53 19.64 2.95
C VAL A 137 2.00 19.44 2.61
N VAL A 138 2.57 20.37 1.82
CA VAL A 138 3.99 20.33 1.43
C VAL A 138 4.90 20.48 2.65
N ALA A 139 4.62 21.45 3.53
CA ALA A 139 5.40 21.65 4.75
C ALA A 139 5.35 20.37 5.63
N THR A 140 4.16 19.82 5.88
CA THR A 140 4.00 18.61 6.67
C THR A 140 4.81 17.44 6.09
N LEU A 141 4.80 17.21 4.78
CA LEU A 141 5.60 16.15 4.16
C LEU A 141 7.10 16.33 4.39
N VAL A 142 7.60 17.55 4.19
CA VAL A 142 9.03 17.86 4.38
C VAL A 142 9.42 17.72 5.86
N ASP A 143 8.57 18.17 6.77
CA ASP A 143 8.80 18.09 8.22
C ASP A 143 8.93 16.66 8.72
N LEU A 144 8.11 15.76 8.20
CA LEU A 144 8.14 14.36 8.60
C LEU A 144 9.40 13.63 8.12
N VAL A 145 9.90 13.99 6.93
CA VAL A 145 11.20 13.53 6.43
C VAL A 145 12.34 14.14 7.25
N PHE A 146 12.26 15.43 7.53
CA PHE A 146 13.27 16.15 8.32
C PHE A 146 13.35 15.64 9.75
N LEU A 147 12.22 15.32 10.38
CA LEU A 147 12.17 14.69 11.70
C LEU A 147 13.05 13.45 11.76
N ALA A 148 12.87 12.56 10.79
CA ALA A 148 13.65 11.33 10.71
C ALA A 148 15.14 11.60 10.52
N ILE A 149 15.50 12.53 9.62
CA ILE A 149 16.90 12.89 9.36
C ILE A 149 17.57 13.47 10.59
N VAL A 150 16.92 14.43 11.26
CA VAL A 150 17.49 15.09 12.47
C VAL A 150 17.61 14.11 13.61
N TRP A 151 16.59 13.27 13.83
CA TRP A 151 16.62 12.23 14.85
C TRP A 151 17.78 11.26 14.66
N GLU A 152 18.00 10.80 13.44
CA GLU A 152 19.12 9.92 13.10
C GLU A 152 20.46 10.62 13.23
N PHE A 153 20.57 11.84 12.72
CA PHE A 153 21.81 12.62 12.78
C PHE A 153 22.26 12.84 14.22
N LEU A 154 21.35 13.31 15.09
CA LEU A 154 21.62 13.54 16.50
C LEU A 154 21.85 12.25 17.30
N GLY A 155 21.38 11.11 16.77
CA GLY A 155 21.59 9.79 17.36
C GLY A 155 22.93 9.12 17.02
N LYS A 156 23.77 9.74 16.21
CA LYS A 156 25.08 9.19 15.86
C LYS A 156 25.98 9.11 17.12
N PRO A 157 26.67 7.97 17.35
CA PRO A 157 27.52 7.79 18.53
C PRO A 157 28.63 8.85 18.65
N ALA A 158 29.08 9.38 17.51
CA ALA A 158 30.12 10.42 17.46
C ALA A 158 29.70 11.73 18.13
N LEU A 159 28.39 12.07 18.11
CA LEU A 159 27.89 13.33 18.67
C LEU A 159 27.63 13.26 20.19
N ARG A 160 27.55 12.07 20.78
CA ARG A 160 27.30 11.85 22.21
C ARG A 160 26.13 12.67 22.79
N VAL A 161 25.12 12.98 21.99
CA VAL A 161 23.96 13.78 22.40
C VAL A 161 23.09 12.99 23.35
N LYS A 162 22.79 13.53 24.53
CA LYS A 162 21.89 12.89 25.50
C LYS A 162 20.47 12.82 24.96
N LEU A 163 19.70 11.78 25.30
CA LEU A 163 18.33 11.55 24.80
C LEU A 163 17.43 12.78 24.96
N TRP A 164 17.46 13.46 26.10
CA TRP A 164 16.63 14.65 26.31
C TRP A 164 16.97 15.79 25.34
N MET A 165 18.27 16.02 25.11
CA MET A 165 18.71 17.06 24.17
C MET A 165 18.35 16.68 22.72
N ARG A 166 18.54 15.41 22.35
CA ARG A 166 18.15 14.88 21.05
C ARG A 166 16.65 15.07 20.80
N THR A 167 15.80 14.72 21.78
CA THR A 167 14.35 14.89 21.69
C THR A 167 13.96 16.36 21.52
N PHE A 168 14.53 17.25 22.35
CA PHE A 168 14.23 18.68 22.31
C PHE A 168 14.66 19.33 20.99
N LEU A 169 15.91 19.10 20.56
CA LEU A 169 16.43 19.68 19.33
C LEU A 169 15.71 19.17 18.09
N THR A 170 15.30 17.88 18.06
CA THR A 170 14.51 17.36 16.96
C THR A 170 13.16 18.02 16.91
N LEU A 171 12.44 18.09 18.03
CA LEU A 171 11.12 18.72 18.10
C LEU A 171 11.17 20.19 17.68
N LEU A 172 12.09 20.96 18.26
CA LEU A 172 12.26 22.39 17.95
C LEU A 172 12.65 22.62 16.50
N GLY A 173 13.61 21.82 15.98
CA GLY A 173 14.09 21.94 14.61
C GLY A 173 12.98 21.70 13.58
N VAL A 174 12.17 20.67 13.79
CA VAL A 174 11.02 20.39 12.90
C VAL A 174 9.98 21.50 12.99
N MET A 175 9.64 21.96 14.19
CA MET A 175 8.67 23.02 14.36
C MET A 175 9.11 24.36 13.73
N TRP A 176 10.39 24.66 13.77
CA TRP A 176 10.93 25.85 13.12
C TRP A 176 10.95 25.70 11.60
N LEU A 177 11.29 24.52 11.10
CA LEU A 177 11.22 24.24 9.66
C LEU A 177 9.78 24.39 9.13
N ASP A 178 8.78 23.85 9.85
CA ASP A 178 7.36 24.03 9.53
C ASP A 178 7.02 25.52 9.36
N VAL A 179 7.42 26.38 10.31
CA VAL A 179 7.16 27.81 10.23
C VAL A 179 7.79 28.42 8.98
N LEU A 180 9.05 28.09 8.70
CA LEU A 180 9.75 28.61 7.53
C LEU A 180 9.06 28.19 6.23
N LEU A 181 8.72 26.92 6.08
CA LEU A 181 8.10 26.40 4.86
C LEU A 181 6.65 26.86 4.71
N PHE A 182 5.86 26.70 5.75
CA PHE A 182 4.44 27.06 5.73
C PHE A 182 4.25 28.56 5.55
N THR A 183 4.92 29.39 6.35
CA THR A 183 4.75 30.85 6.28
C THR A 183 5.24 31.38 4.94
N THR A 184 6.33 30.85 4.42
CA THR A 184 6.82 31.25 3.09
C THR A 184 5.85 30.82 2.00
N GLY A 185 5.39 29.58 2.00
CA GLY A 185 4.42 29.11 1.01
C GLY A 185 3.08 29.84 1.04
N ALA A 186 2.55 30.07 2.23
CA ALA A 186 1.24 30.67 2.43
C ALA A 186 1.22 32.20 2.29
N PHE A 187 2.24 32.91 2.77
CA PHE A 187 2.20 34.36 2.98
C PHE A 187 3.30 35.15 2.26
N TRP A 188 4.18 34.49 1.48
CA TRP A 188 5.21 35.22 0.70
C TRP A 188 4.58 36.26 -0.21
N GLY A 189 5.13 37.48 -0.17
CA GLY A 189 4.64 38.64 -0.94
C GLY A 189 3.51 39.41 -0.27
N THR A 190 3.06 39.02 0.94
CA THR A 190 2.10 39.81 1.71
C THR A 190 2.82 40.76 2.70
N PRO A 191 2.26 41.90 3.02
CA PRO A 191 2.86 42.85 3.98
C PRO A 191 2.93 42.26 5.41
N LEU A 192 2.15 41.20 5.70
CA LEU A 192 2.07 40.56 7.02
C LEU A 192 3.15 39.48 7.20
N TYR A 193 3.91 39.12 6.16
CA TYR A 193 4.85 37.99 6.17
C TYR A 193 5.81 38.00 7.37
N TRP A 194 6.53 39.12 7.58
CA TRP A 194 7.53 39.20 8.68
C TRP A 194 6.91 39.15 10.07
N ASN A 195 5.74 39.77 10.25
CA ASN A 195 5.03 39.74 11.54
C ASN A 195 4.53 38.33 11.87
N ILE A 196 3.98 37.63 10.88
CA ILE A 196 3.52 36.24 11.05
C ILE A 196 4.74 35.34 11.31
N MET A 197 5.82 35.48 10.56
CA MET A 197 7.03 34.67 10.69
C MET A 197 7.62 34.77 12.11
N SER A 198 7.90 35.99 12.57
CA SER A 198 8.52 36.22 13.88
C SER A 198 7.62 35.78 15.04
N GLY A 199 6.32 36.13 14.98
CA GLY A 199 5.36 35.73 16.01
C GLY A 199 5.16 34.21 16.09
N THR A 200 5.14 33.54 14.94
CA THR A 200 4.98 32.09 14.89
C THR A 200 6.25 31.35 15.34
N LEU A 201 7.46 31.82 14.99
CA LEU A 201 8.71 31.24 15.50
C LEU A 201 8.79 31.27 17.03
N LEU A 202 8.40 32.40 17.62
CA LEU A 202 8.40 32.54 19.08
C LEU A 202 7.35 31.64 19.73
N SER A 203 6.14 31.60 19.18
CA SER A 203 5.08 30.69 19.68
C SER A 203 5.49 29.21 19.60
N ARG A 204 6.15 28.80 18.51
CA ARG A 204 6.67 27.44 18.34
C ARG A 204 7.75 27.07 19.34
N PHE A 205 8.62 28.03 19.68
CA PHE A 205 9.58 27.81 20.75
C PHE A 205 8.89 27.55 22.10
N CYS A 206 7.92 28.39 22.48
CA CYS A 206 7.15 28.19 23.73
C CYS A 206 6.45 26.82 23.77
N ILE A 207 5.85 26.40 22.65
CA ILE A 207 5.16 25.12 22.56
C ILE A 207 6.12 23.95 22.60
N SER A 208 7.29 24.07 21.96
CA SER A 208 8.33 23.04 22.01
C SER A 208 8.80 22.81 23.46
N VAL A 209 8.95 23.90 24.24
CA VAL A 209 9.29 23.81 25.67
C VAL A 209 8.18 23.14 26.47
N LEU A 210 6.91 23.38 26.12
CA LEU A 210 5.75 22.76 26.80
C LEU A 210 5.58 21.27 26.42
N ALA A 211 5.72 20.94 25.13
CA ALA A 211 5.49 19.57 24.61
C ALA A 211 6.66 18.63 24.91
N PHE A 212 7.89 19.14 24.94
CA PHE A 212 9.11 18.37 25.16
C PHE A 212 9.09 17.50 26.43
N PRO A 213 8.74 18.01 27.65
CA PRO A 213 8.75 17.20 28.87
C PRO A 213 7.81 16.00 28.77
N ILE A 214 6.63 16.19 28.17
CA ILE A 214 5.62 15.13 28.00
C ILE A 214 6.17 14.05 27.07
N LEU A 215 6.71 14.45 25.92
CA LEU A 215 7.30 13.53 24.94
C LEU A 215 8.50 12.80 25.55
N TYR A 216 9.42 13.50 26.20
CA TYR A 216 10.59 12.91 26.82
C TYR A 216 10.23 11.89 27.93
N LEU A 217 9.29 12.26 28.79
CA LEU A 217 8.77 11.36 29.82
C LEU A 217 8.17 10.10 29.20
N TYR A 218 7.37 10.27 28.16
CA TYR A 218 6.77 9.16 27.45
C TYR A 218 7.83 8.23 26.83
N LEU A 219 8.81 8.78 26.12
CA LEU A 219 9.90 8.00 25.52
C LEU A 219 10.69 7.24 26.59
N HIS A 220 10.99 7.90 27.71
CA HIS A 220 11.72 7.31 28.81
C HIS A 220 10.95 6.18 29.51
N LEU A 221 9.66 6.39 29.80
CA LEU A 221 8.78 5.37 30.40
C LEU A 221 8.60 4.16 29.48
N GLN A 222 8.32 4.38 28.19
CA GLN A 222 8.14 3.28 27.24
C GLN A 222 9.43 2.47 27.04
N SER A 223 10.58 3.13 26.95
CA SER A 223 11.87 2.46 26.84
C SER A 223 12.17 1.59 28.06
N ARG A 224 11.90 2.10 29.29
CA ARG A 224 12.11 1.34 30.52
C ARG A 224 11.11 0.20 30.74
N LEU A 225 9.81 0.47 30.56
CA LEU A 225 8.76 -0.51 30.85
C LEU A 225 8.77 -1.70 29.88
N ARG A 226 9.30 -1.51 28.68
CA ARG A 226 9.22 -2.52 27.62
C ARG A 226 10.56 -3.10 27.19
N ASN A 227 11.66 -2.69 27.80
CA ASN A 227 13.02 -3.05 27.37
C ASN A 227 13.24 -2.88 25.85
N VAL A 228 12.48 -1.99 25.22
CA VAL A 228 12.65 -1.68 23.79
C VAL A 228 13.78 -0.67 23.69
N ALA A 229 14.89 -1.10 23.14
CA ALA A 229 15.95 -0.17 22.77
C ALA A 229 15.37 0.88 21.80
N ILE A 230 15.64 2.15 22.08
CA ILE A 230 15.35 3.25 21.14
C ILE A 230 16.26 3.01 19.93
N GLU A 231 15.75 2.28 18.95
CA GLU A 231 16.51 1.78 17.84
C GLU A 231 16.74 2.91 16.82
N ASN A 232 18.00 3.17 16.51
CA ASN A 232 18.36 4.02 15.39
C ASN A 232 18.19 3.20 14.10
N ARG A 233 17.00 3.24 13.52
CA ARG A 233 16.76 2.67 12.18
C ARG A 233 16.98 3.77 11.14
N PRO A 234 18.12 3.78 10.45
CA PRO A 234 18.46 4.87 9.54
C PRO A 234 17.51 4.94 8.34
N VAL A 235 16.81 6.09 8.16
CA VAL A 235 15.93 6.34 7.00
C VAL A 235 16.75 6.32 5.70
N LEU A 236 17.96 6.85 5.74
CA LEU A 236 18.88 6.82 4.59
C LEU A 236 19.24 5.39 4.18
N SER A 237 19.38 4.45 5.13
CA SER A 237 19.58 3.03 4.79
C SER A 237 18.31 2.42 4.19
N ILE A 238 17.13 2.87 4.60
CA ILE A 238 15.87 2.40 4.05
C ILE A 238 15.64 2.93 2.65
N LEU A 239 15.94 4.21 2.38
CA LEU A 239 15.91 4.77 1.03
C LEU A 239 16.89 4.03 0.11
N LYS A 240 18.10 3.74 0.61
CA LYS A 240 19.08 2.92 -0.11
C LYS A 240 18.58 1.48 -0.32
N GLN A 241 17.95 0.90 0.69
CA GLN A 241 17.38 -0.45 0.62
C GLN A 241 16.18 -0.52 -0.34
N ILE A 242 15.35 0.54 -0.40
CA ILE A 242 14.26 0.66 -1.38
C ILE A 242 14.83 0.80 -2.79
N ALA A 243 15.87 1.59 -2.98
CA ALA A 243 16.53 1.72 -4.28
C ALA A 243 17.12 0.38 -4.75
N ILE A 244 17.84 -0.33 -3.88
CA ILE A 244 18.40 -1.68 -4.17
C ILE A 244 17.26 -2.67 -4.45
N MET A 245 16.21 -2.68 -3.65
CA MET A 245 15.06 -3.60 -3.82
C MET A 245 14.27 -3.31 -5.10
N SER A 246 14.17 -2.04 -5.52
CA SER A 246 13.54 -1.68 -6.79
C SER A 246 14.38 -2.13 -7.99
N GLU A 247 15.69 -2.07 -7.87
CA GLU A 247 16.63 -2.58 -8.88
C GLU A 247 16.57 -4.11 -8.97
N GLU A 248 16.60 -4.82 -7.83
CA GLU A 248 16.45 -6.27 -7.77
C GLU A 248 15.09 -6.73 -8.32
N LEU A 249 14.00 -5.99 -8.03
CA LEU A 249 12.69 -6.27 -8.58
C LEU A 249 12.66 -6.09 -10.10
N GLY A 250 13.33 -5.05 -10.61
CA GLY A 250 13.48 -4.83 -12.05
C GLY A 250 14.23 -5.98 -12.73
N LEU A 251 15.34 -6.44 -12.15
CA LEU A 251 16.12 -7.58 -12.65
C LEU A 251 15.30 -8.89 -12.61
N ALA A 252 14.57 -9.13 -11.51
CA ALA A 252 13.70 -10.30 -11.39
C ALA A 252 12.58 -10.30 -12.43
N GLN A 253 11.96 -9.14 -12.70
CA GLN A 253 10.95 -8.99 -13.75
C GLN A 253 11.52 -9.28 -15.14
N GLN A 254 12.73 -8.81 -15.46
CA GLN A 254 13.42 -9.11 -16.72
C GLN A 254 13.72 -10.61 -16.85
N GLU A 255 14.17 -11.26 -15.78
CA GLU A 255 14.42 -12.70 -15.79
C GLU A 255 13.14 -13.51 -15.98
N ILE A 256 12.04 -13.12 -15.33
CA ILE A 256 10.72 -13.75 -15.53
C ILE A 256 10.26 -13.59 -16.99
N ALA A 257 10.42 -12.42 -17.58
CA ALA A 257 10.08 -12.18 -18.99
C ALA A 257 10.92 -13.07 -19.92
N ARG A 258 12.21 -13.18 -19.66
CA ARG A 258 13.12 -14.04 -20.42
C ARG A 258 12.75 -15.52 -20.33
N ARG A 259 12.41 -16.00 -19.12
CA ARG A 259 11.94 -17.38 -18.91
C ARG A 259 10.65 -17.67 -19.66
N LYS A 260 9.69 -16.75 -19.62
CA LYS A 260 8.42 -16.91 -20.39
C LYS A 260 8.65 -17.00 -21.89
N LEU A 261 9.58 -16.21 -22.44
CA LEU A 261 9.94 -16.32 -23.86
C LEU A 261 10.57 -17.67 -24.20
N ALA A 262 11.55 -18.12 -23.40
CA ALA A 262 12.19 -19.42 -23.60
C ALA A 262 11.19 -20.59 -23.45
N GLU A 263 10.24 -20.49 -22.52
CA GLU A 263 9.19 -21.48 -22.34
C GLU A 263 8.22 -21.52 -23.53
N ALA A 264 7.87 -20.38 -24.10
CA ALA A 264 7.05 -20.29 -25.30
C ALA A 264 7.76 -20.89 -26.52
N GLU A 265 9.07 -20.63 -26.70
CA GLU A 265 9.88 -21.23 -27.76
C GLU A 265 9.97 -22.75 -27.60
N LEU A 266 10.21 -23.23 -26.37
CA LEU A 266 10.24 -24.67 -26.08
C LEU A 266 8.89 -25.33 -26.39
N GLN A 267 7.79 -24.69 -26.00
CA GLN A 267 6.45 -25.19 -26.27
C GLN A 267 6.17 -25.28 -27.79
N LYS A 268 6.62 -24.28 -28.54
CA LYS A 268 6.52 -24.27 -29.99
C LYS A 268 7.31 -25.42 -30.60
N ALA A 269 8.58 -25.60 -30.19
CA ALA A 269 9.42 -26.69 -30.67
C ALA A 269 8.85 -28.08 -30.34
N LEU A 270 8.29 -28.25 -29.13
CA LEU A 270 7.60 -29.48 -28.72
C LEU A 270 6.37 -29.78 -29.61
N THR A 271 5.64 -28.75 -29.98
CA THR A 271 4.47 -28.88 -30.86
C THR A 271 4.89 -29.27 -32.26
N GLU A 272 5.96 -28.69 -32.82
CA GLU A 272 6.53 -29.04 -34.10
C GLU A 272 7.00 -30.50 -34.15
N VAL A 273 7.71 -30.95 -33.07
CA VAL A 273 8.14 -32.36 -32.96
C VAL A 273 6.96 -33.33 -32.91
N LYS A 274 5.88 -32.99 -32.20
CA LYS A 274 4.66 -33.80 -32.18
C LYS A 274 4.04 -33.92 -33.55
N THR A 275 4.02 -32.83 -34.33
CA THR A 275 3.43 -32.80 -35.68
C THR A 275 4.24 -33.66 -36.65
N LEU A 276 5.58 -33.57 -36.59
CA LEU A 276 6.47 -34.37 -37.40
C LEU A 276 6.42 -35.88 -37.09
N ARG A 277 6.19 -36.25 -35.84
CA ARG A 277 6.00 -37.67 -35.41
C ARG A 277 4.63 -38.22 -35.81
N GLY A 278 3.69 -37.37 -36.25
CA GLY A 278 2.36 -37.77 -36.66
C GLY A 278 2.27 -38.35 -38.08
N PHE A 279 3.32 -38.27 -38.92
CA PHE A 279 3.35 -38.84 -40.27
C PHE A 279 3.85 -40.29 -40.21
N ILE A 280 2.94 -41.24 -40.38
CA ILE A 280 3.27 -42.66 -40.47
C ILE A 280 3.36 -43.01 -41.95
N PRO A 281 4.57 -43.38 -42.47
CA PRO A 281 4.71 -43.75 -43.89
C PRO A 281 4.07 -45.09 -44.16
N ILE A 282 3.03 -45.09 -44.98
CA ILE A 282 2.31 -46.32 -45.39
C ILE A 282 2.53 -46.62 -46.87
N CYS A 283 2.62 -47.90 -47.20
CA CYS A 283 2.63 -48.36 -48.56
C CYS A 283 1.29 -48.12 -49.25
N ALA A 284 1.26 -47.43 -50.39
CA ALA A 284 0.03 -47.14 -51.13
C ALA A 284 -0.70 -48.41 -51.62
N GLY A 285 0.08 -49.47 -51.90
CA GLY A 285 -0.49 -50.74 -52.40
C GLY A 285 -0.95 -51.66 -51.27
N CYS A 286 -0.03 -52.10 -50.40
CA CYS A 286 -0.36 -53.14 -49.41
C CYS A 286 -0.68 -52.61 -47.99
N LYS A 287 -0.66 -51.25 -47.80
CA LYS A 287 -1.00 -50.56 -46.54
C LYS A 287 -0.08 -50.90 -45.38
N LYS A 288 1.04 -51.56 -45.60
CA LYS A 288 2.06 -51.79 -44.53
C LYS A 288 2.70 -50.49 -44.15
N VAL A 289 3.06 -50.39 -42.87
CA VAL A 289 3.79 -49.25 -42.29
C VAL A 289 5.29 -49.53 -42.39
N ARG A 290 6.06 -48.48 -42.71
CA ARG A 290 7.52 -48.55 -42.71
C ARG A 290 8.03 -48.07 -41.32
N ASP A 291 8.75 -48.96 -40.62
CA ASP A 291 9.35 -48.66 -39.35
C ASP A 291 10.59 -47.76 -39.49
N ASP A 292 11.11 -47.26 -38.36
CA ASP A 292 12.31 -46.41 -38.34
C ASP A 292 13.59 -47.10 -38.82
N LYS A 293 13.58 -48.43 -38.91
CA LYS A 293 14.68 -49.23 -39.47
C LYS A 293 14.51 -49.53 -40.93
N GLY A 294 13.43 -49.09 -41.56
CA GLY A 294 13.15 -49.26 -42.96
C GLY A 294 12.39 -50.55 -43.33
N TYR A 295 11.97 -51.37 -42.39
CA TYR A 295 11.22 -52.58 -42.60
C TYR A 295 9.72 -52.31 -42.69
N TRP A 296 9.03 -53.10 -43.55
CA TRP A 296 7.60 -52.98 -43.78
C TRP A 296 6.82 -54.03 -42.91
N GLU A 297 5.99 -53.55 -42.01
CA GLU A 297 5.17 -54.38 -41.14
C GLU A 297 3.67 -54.04 -41.22
N GLN A 298 2.80 -54.93 -40.65
CA GLN A 298 1.39 -54.67 -40.60
C GLN A 298 1.10 -53.50 -39.69
N ILE A 299 0.08 -52.66 -40.08
CA ILE A 299 -0.24 -51.44 -39.33
C ILE A 299 -0.66 -51.75 -37.90
N GLU A 300 -1.32 -52.86 -37.66
CA GLU A 300 -1.76 -53.32 -36.35
C GLU A 300 -0.56 -53.61 -35.43
N SER A 301 0.45 -54.29 -35.97
CA SER A 301 1.70 -54.64 -35.23
C SER A 301 2.51 -53.37 -34.91
N TYR A 302 2.54 -52.41 -35.82
CA TYR A 302 3.21 -51.14 -35.62
C TYR A 302 2.53 -50.32 -34.52
N LEU A 303 1.17 -50.20 -34.58
CA LEU A 303 0.40 -49.44 -33.61
C LEU A 303 0.41 -50.06 -32.22
N GLN A 304 0.35 -51.39 -32.09
CA GLN A 304 0.47 -52.08 -30.82
C GLN A 304 1.82 -51.83 -30.11
N ARG A 305 2.89 -51.65 -30.86
CA ARG A 305 4.23 -51.34 -30.28
C ARG A 305 4.45 -49.86 -29.97
N HIS A 306 3.70 -48.99 -30.67
CA HIS A 306 3.94 -47.53 -30.52
C HIS A 306 2.78 -46.78 -29.85
N SER A 307 1.73 -47.50 -29.42
CA SER A 307 0.61 -46.94 -28.67
C SER A 307 -0.01 -48.01 -27.75
N ASP A 308 -0.86 -47.58 -26.81
CA ASP A 308 -1.65 -48.46 -25.94
C ASP A 308 -2.87 -49.10 -26.66
N ALA A 309 -2.98 -48.95 -27.96
CA ALA A 309 -4.09 -49.47 -28.72
C ALA A 309 -4.08 -51.00 -28.82
N ARG A 310 -5.23 -51.63 -28.56
CA ARG A 310 -5.46 -53.06 -28.75
C ARG A 310 -6.45 -53.26 -29.87
N PHE A 311 -6.18 -54.18 -30.77
CA PHE A 311 -7.04 -54.50 -31.89
C PHE A 311 -7.87 -55.74 -31.60
N SER A 312 -9.19 -55.66 -31.85
CA SER A 312 -10.07 -56.78 -31.95
C SER A 312 -10.38 -57.04 -33.43
N HIS A 313 -10.48 -58.27 -33.82
CA HIS A 313 -10.77 -58.67 -35.21
C HIS A 313 -12.24 -58.90 -35.42
N GLY A 314 -12.80 -58.36 -36.48
CA GLY A 314 -14.16 -58.54 -36.92
C GLY A 314 -14.23 -58.41 -38.44
N LEU A 315 -15.29 -58.89 -39.06
CA LEU A 315 -15.55 -58.69 -40.48
C LEU A 315 -16.61 -57.60 -40.63
N CYS A 316 -16.37 -56.64 -41.50
CA CYS A 316 -17.38 -55.68 -41.91
C CYS A 316 -18.39 -56.37 -42.86
N THR A 317 -19.54 -55.77 -43.07
CA THR A 317 -20.61 -56.30 -43.92
C THR A 317 -20.13 -56.71 -45.29
N ASP A 318 -19.31 -55.86 -45.93
CA ASP A 318 -18.81 -56.11 -47.28
C ASP A 318 -17.83 -57.31 -47.32
N CYS A 319 -16.99 -57.44 -46.30
CA CYS A 319 -16.09 -58.58 -46.18
C CYS A 319 -16.85 -59.86 -45.82
N MET A 320 -17.90 -59.76 -44.99
CA MET A 320 -18.78 -60.87 -44.65
C MET A 320 -19.45 -61.40 -45.91
N GLU A 321 -20.00 -60.54 -46.73
CA GLU A 321 -20.65 -60.94 -47.98
C GLU A 321 -19.65 -61.49 -49.01
N LYS A 322 -18.44 -60.95 -49.06
CA LYS A 322 -17.38 -61.41 -49.98
C LYS A 322 -16.84 -62.78 -49.62
N TYR A 323 -16.60 -63.07 -48.33
CA TYR A 323 -15.95 -64.31 -47.87
C TYR A 323 -16.94 -65.39 -47.45
N TYR A 324 -18.16 -64.98 -47.11
CA TYR A 324 -19.23 -65.89 -46.69
C TYR A 324 -20.56 -65.54 -47.36
N PRO A 325 -20.61 -65.62 -48.72
CA PRO A 325 -21.84 -65.34 -49.49
C PRO A 325 -22.95 -66.28 -49.08
N GLY A 326 -23.99 -65.76 -48.46
CA GLY A 326 -25.16 -66.52 -48.00
C GLY A 326 -25.42 -66.51 -46.50
N LEU A 327 -24.47 -66.03 -45.69
CA LEU A 327 -24.66 -65.83 -44.26
C LEU A 327 -25.15 -64.44 -43.89
N SER A 328 -25.15 -63.49 -44.86
CA SER A 328 -25.58 -62.13 -44.68
C SER A 328 -27.03 -61.90 -45.14
N LYS A 329 -28.01 -62.63 -44.62
CA LYS A 329 -29.39 -62.16 -44.64
C LYS A 329 -29.69 -61.42 -43.38
N PRO A 330 -29.96 -60.13 -43.44
CA PRO A 330 -30.49 -59.42 -42.28
C PRO A 330 -31.96 -59.90 -42.12
N ASP A 331 -32.26 -60.50 -40.96
CA ASP A 331 -33.62 -60.61 -40.48
C ASP A 331 -34.20 -59.19 -40.36
N SER A 332 -35.19 -58.93 -41.19
CA SER A 332 -36.04 -57.74 -41.11
C SER A 332 -36.97 -57.93 -39.90
N GLY A 333 -36.58 -57.46 -38.74
CA GLY A 333 -37.36 -57.52 -37.52
C GLY A 333 -37.09 -56.32 -36.65
N THR A 334 -37.88 -55.27 -36.84
CA THR A 334 -38.41 -54.31 -35.83
C THR A 334 -37.59 -53.96 -34.59
N GLY A 335 -37.25 -52.68 -34.50
CA GLY A 335 -37.56 -51.90 -33.31
C GLY A 335 -36.53 -51.91 -32.16
N GLY A 336 -36.07 -50.72 -31.82
CA GLY A 336 -35.55 -50.45 -30.50
C GLY A 336 -34.40 -49.47 -30.45
N HIS A 337 -34.72 -48.20 -30.54
CA HIS A 337 -33.85 -47.17 -30.03
C HIS A 337 -33.66 -47.34 -28.51
N ALA A 338 -32.47 -47.68 -28.09
CA ALA A 338 -32.09 -47.55 -26.69
C ALA A 338 -31.12 -46.38 -26.60
N ALA A 339 -31.60 -45.31 -26.03
CA ALA A 339 -30.82 -44.14 -25.64
C ALA A 339 -29.76 -44.55 -24.59
N ALA A 340 -28.51 -44.21 -24.87
CA ALA A 340 -27.44 -44.29 -23.89
C ALA A 340 -27.57 -43.09 -22.93
N SER A 341 -27.81 -43.42 -21.65
CA SER A 341 -27.88 -42.50 -20.54
C SER A 341 -26.49 -41.95 -20.21
N GLU A 342 -26.38 -40.67 -20.25
CA GLU A 342 -25.27 -39.91 -19.69
C GLU A 342 -25.22 -40.15 -18.16
N SER A 343 -24.06 -40.50 -17.66
CA SER A 343 -23.75 -40.48 -16.22
C SER A 343 -23.00 -39.17 -15.88
N PRO A 344 -23.41 -38.38 -14.88
CA PRO A 344 -22.75 -37.16 -14.51
C PRO A 344 -21.51 -37.41 -13.64
N HIS A 345 -20.42 -36.82 -14.05
CA HIS A 345 -19.20 -36.74 -13.25
C HIS A 345 -19.43 -35.89 -12.01
N ARG A 346 -19.32 -36.49 -10.85
CA ARG A 346 -19.28 -35.85 -9.53
C ARG A 346 -17.96 -35.07 -9.40
N ALA A 347 -18.07 -33.77 -9.17
CA ALA A 347 -17.00 -32.91 -8.70
C ALA A 347 -16.68 -33.29 -7.22
N GLY A 348 -15.45 -33.70 -6.99
CA GLY A 348 -14.89 -33.90 -5.65
C GLY A 348 -14.29 -32.59 -5.16
N THR A 349 -14.86 -32.05 -4.09
CA THR A 349 -14.30 -30.98 -3.27
C THR A 349 -13.17 -31.55 -2.40
N SER A 350 -12.02 -30.90 -2.43
CA SER A 350 -10.91 -31.13 -1.50
C SER A 350 -10.96 -30.04 -0.41
N PRO A 351 -10.81 -30.39 0.87
CA PRO A 351 -10.70 -29.40 1.92
C PRO A 351 -9.25 -29.00 2.19
N ALA A 352 -9.11 -27.75 2.62
CA ALA A 352 -7.92 -27.09 3.08
C ALA A 352 -7.30 -27.75 4.33
N SER A 353 -6.01 -27.64 4.43
CA SER A 353 -5.26 -27.49 5.68
C SER A 353 -4.09 -26.53 5.43
#